data_8092227a88b27b7c9fe5ee1b9eac2094
#
_entry.id   8092227a88b27b7c9fe5ee1b9eac2094
#
_cell.length_a   1.000
_cell.length_b   1.000
_cell.length_c   1.000
_cell.angle_alpha   90.00
_cell.angle_beta   90.00
_cell.angle_gamma   90.00
#
_symmetry.space_group_name_H-M   'P 1'
#
loop_
_entity.id
_entity.type
_entity.pdbx_description
1 polymer ?
#
loop_
_entity_poly.entity_id
_entity_poly.type
_entity_poly.pdbx_seq_one_letter_code
_entity_poly.pdbx_strand_id
1 'polypeptide(L)'
;MSATPSSLMAHINDLNERDDYEGIIKFIEALSPEEQTADVIGQLARAYNNLAKAGEVEPLEKALRLLDSIAPSDRENHYWHFRRAYSLFFLDRITESLDHWQKALEYKHDDEDTKEFIQLSKKQLNALTFYHPFRERIVDAWRQFSESESHLRELCNDGPLTTQLALEEIEKIFHPVASDKWYVELSQEVDKIHLTISPKGWRLTAFPLREFLRHVPASLTNHWRFEFGFQPVDSPHILEAHVGKRVLRASELTVVPKKEEGGTYRLVFTGPELAAIDEDELPGIFAALEWMVQKTLGESVQSQWFSDLGIYRDEPTEEGLALPDLVRYVRECIPGASGFTMDDFLNQDTEILQEPDRDPDCDLLFDATKLVMRCPALHNGYNQNDAQCMIELERQGISAGIVFFTVAPEVSEADKTQLREALATLLKDPERQDAFLCTGFGSALRYEYVEGLFWDSKTIFDLLLEWFKSQPKIKQAAFHSFLRICGSGIFKSPDQDETETSDGSDTSEEVVR
;
A
#
# COMPACT_ATOMS: atom_id res chain seq x y z
N MET A 1 18.60 45.82 -9.28
CA MET A 1 19.92 45.16 -9.35
C MET A 1 19.72 43.74 -8.92
N SER A 2 19.94 42.76 -9.80
CA SER A 2 19.87 41.34 -9.44
C SER A 2 20.95 41.04 -8.41
N ALA A 3 20.61 40.41 -7.32
CA ALA A 3 21.57 40.03 -6.28
C ALA A 3 22.53 38.95 -6.85
N THR A 4 23.81 39.01 -6.48
CA THR A 4 24.74 37.96 -6.90
C THR A 4 24.43 36.64 -6.14
N PRO A 5 24.63 35.45 -6.72
CA PRO A 5 24.41 34.18 -6.05
C PRO A 5 25.09 34.09 -4.68
N SER A 6 26.29 34.66 -4.53
CA SER A 6 27.03 34.72 -3.27
C SER A 6 26.34 35.59 -2.20
N SER A 7 25.68 36.70 -2.60
CA SER A 7 24.96 37.55 -1.65
C SER A 7 23.62 36.96 -1.20
N LEU A 8 22.96 36.21 -2.08
CA LEU A 8 21.72 35.46 -1.74
C LEU A 8 22.03 34.38 -0.70
N MET A 9 23.03 33.55 -0.94
CA MET A 9 23.41 32.49 0.01
C MET A 9 23.91 33.05 1.35
N ALA A 10 24.64 34.20 1.33
CA ALA A 10 25.05 34.83 2.58
C ALA A 10 23.87 35.30 3.43
N HIS A 11 22.83 35.85 2.79
CA HIS A 11 21.59 36.22 3.51
C HIS A 11 20.82 35.03 4.05
N ILE A 12 20.69 33.95 3.25
CA ILE A 12 20.06 32.71 3.69
C ILE A 12 20.82 32.10 4.87
N ASN A 13 22.15 32.13 4.85
CA ASN A 13 22.97 31.62 5.96
C ASN A 13 22.79 32.44 7.23
N ASP A 14 22.71 33.78 7.15
CA ASP A 14 22.41 34.65 8.29
C ASP A 14 21.04 34.37 8.91
N LEU A 15 20.02 34.07 8.10
CA LEU A 15 18.72 33.63 8.57
C LEU A 15 18.78 32.22 9.20
N ASN A 16 19.55 31.29 8.62
CA ASN A 16 19.77 29.95 9.18
C ASN A 16 20.47 30.00 10.55
N GLU A 17 21.46 30.88 10.75
CA GLU A 17 22.15 31.05 12.04
C GLU A 17 21.21 31.54 13.16
N ARG A 18 20.08 32.12 12.78
CA ARG A 18 19.04 32.62 13.71
C ARG A 18 17.81 31.71 13.80
N ASP A 19 17.84 30.55 13.12
CA ASP A 19 16.70 29.63 12.97
C ASP A 19 15.42 30.32 12.44
N ASP A 20 15.59 31.40 11.64
CA ASP A 20 14.46 32.11 11.03
C ASP A 20 14.01 31.43 9.73
N TYR A 21 13.41 30.25 9.85
CA TYR A 21 12.95 29.47 8.72
C TYR A 21 11.78 30.12 7.98
N GLU A 22 10.89 30.84 8.67
CA GLU A 22 9.84 31.63 8.03
C GLU A 22 10.43 32.79 7.18
N GLY A 23 11.48 33.44 7.69
CA GLY A 23 12.21 34.46 6.96
C GLY A 23 12.87 33.91 5.69
N ILE A 24 13.46 32.70 5.76
CA ILE A 24 14.03 32.01 4.60
C ILE A 24 12.96 31.73 3.55
N ILE A 25 11.80 31.19 3.96
CA ILE A 25 10.70 30.88 3.04
C ILE A 25 10.23 32.15 2.32
N LYS A 26 9.90 33.20 3.07
CA LYS A 26 9.44 34.49 2.51
C LYS A 26 10.46 35.10 1.58
N PHE A 27 11.74 35.03 1.93
CA PHE A 27 12.81 35.57 1.12
C PHE A 27 12.96 34.83 -0.20
N ILE A 28 13.02 33.49 -0.17
CA ILE A 28 13.26 32.68 -1.37
C ILE A 28 12.04 32.68 -2.30
N GLU A 29 10.84 32.63 -1.77
CA GLU A 29 9.60 32.69 -2.57
C GLU A 29 9.38 34.04 -3.26
N ALA A 30 10.02 35.09 -2.79
CA ALA A 30 10.01 36.42 -3.44
C ALA A 30 11.07 36.58 -4.54
N LEU A 31 12.00 35.64 -4.69
CA LEU A 31 13.04 35.68 -5.75
C LEU A 31 12.44 35.38 -7.13
N SER A 32 13.08 35.93 -8.15
CA SER A 32 12.76 35.57 -9.52
C SER A 32 13.13 34.12 -9.84
N PRO A 33 12.49 33.47 -10.83
CA PRO A 33 12.80 32.09 -11.20
C PRO A 33 14.26 31.83 -11.52
N GLU A 34 14.95 32.82 -12.09
CA GLU A 34 16.37 32.74 -12.45
C GLU A 34 17.30 32.78 -11.23
N GLU A 35 16.85 33.36 -10.12
CA GLU A 35 17.56 33.42 -8.84
C GLU A 35 17.32 32.16 -7.97
N GLN A 36 16.27 31.39 -8.25
CA GLN A 36 15.94 30.15 -7.56
C GLN A 36 16.78 28.98 -8.11
N THR A 37 18.08 29.03 -7.88
CA THR A 37 18.99 27.93 -8.24
C THR A 37 18.75 26.69 -7.40
N ALA A 38 19.31 25.53 -7.81
CA ALA A 38 19.18 24.28 -7.07
C ALA A 38 19.60 24.39 -5.59
N ASP A 39 20.71 25.10 -5.30
CA ASP A 39 21.16 25.35 -3.94
C ASP A 39 20.13 26.16 -3.13
N VAL A 40 19.56 27.20 -3.73
CA VAL A 40 18.54 28.06 -3.10
C VAL A 40 17.26 27.26 -2.84
N ILE A 41 16.78 26.48 -3.81
CA ILE A 41 15.63 25.58 -3.66
C ILE A 41 15.90 24.54 -2.57
N GLY A 42 17.11 24.00 -2.51
CA GLY A 42 17.51 23.09 -1.45
C GLY A 42 17.43 23.71 -0.05
N GLN A 43 17.76 25.00 0.11
CA GLN A 43 17.59 25.72 1.39
C GLN A 43 16.11 25.99 1.69
N LEU A 44 15.29 26.24 0.68
CA LEU A 44 13.84 26.36 0.86
C LEU A 44 13.22 25.05 1.37
N ALA A 45 13.60 23.92 0.78
CA ALA A 45 13.18 22.60 1.25
C ALA A 45 13.61 22.33 2.70
N ARG A 46 14.85 22.70 3.07
CA ARG A 46 15.32 22.62 4.45
C ARG A 46 14.49 23.47 5.40
N ALA A 47 14.14 24.69 5.00
CA ALA A 47 13.34 25.58 5.84
C ALA A 47 11.94 25.01 6.09
N TYR A 48 11.28 24.43 5.07
CA TYR A 48 10.02 23.72 5.24
C TYR A 48 10.14 22.51 6.17
N ASN A 49 11.21 21.71 6.03
CA ASN A 49 11.47 20.57 6.92
C ASN A 49 11.61 20.99 8.39
N ASN A 50 12.36 22.06 8.66
CA ASN A 50 12.60 22.52 10.03
C ASN A 50 11.39 23.25 10.64
N LEU A 51 10.50 23.79 9.82
CA LEU A 51 9.27 24.42 10.28
C LEU A 51 8.17 23.40 10.63
N ALA A 52 8.20 22.25 9.98
CA ALA A 52 7.21 21.20 10.18
C ALA A 52 7.28 20.64 11.59
N LYS A 53 6.12 20.51 12.23
CA LYS A 53 5.96 19.74 13.46
C LYS A 53 5.70 18.28 13.14
N ALA A 54 5.93 17.42 14.14
CA ALA A 54 5.62 16.00 13.99
C ALA A 54 4.14 15.79 13.58
N GLY A 55 3.92 15.05 12.49
CA GLY A 55 2.59 14.80 11.93
C GLY A 55 2.03 15.92 11.02
N GLU A 56 2.75 17.02 10.78
CA GLU A 56 2.36 18.02 9.78
C GLU A 56 2.78 17.58 8.37
N VAL A 57 1.81 17.21 7.55
CA VAL A 57 2.06 16.62 6.21
C VAL A 57 2.45 17.70 5.18
N GLU A 58 1.71 18.80 5.11
CA GLU A 58 1.84 19.79 4.02
C GLU A 58 3.24 20.39 3.85
N PRO A 59 3.94 20.87 4.91
CA PRO A 59 5.30 21.41 4.76
C PRO A 59 6.31 20.36 4.29
N LEU A 60 6.19 19.12 4.78
CA LEU A 60 7.08 18.02 4.43
C LEU A 60 6.90 17.57 2.98
N GLU A 61 5.66 17.47 2.50
CA GLU A 61 5.38 17.20 1.09
C GLU A 61 5.84 18.33 0.17
N LYS A 62 5.70 19.59 0.62
CA LYS A 62 6.22 20.74 -0.13
C LYS A 62 7.74 20.67 -0.25
N ALA A 63 8.43 20.29 0.82
CA ALA A 63 9.88 20.05 0.80
C ALA A 63 10.25 18.93 -0.20
N LEU A 64 9.52 17.81 -0.23
CA LEU A 64 9.75 16.74 -1.22
C LEU A 64 9.57 17.22 -2.65
N ARG A 65 8.46 17.92 -2.95
CA ARG A 65 8.21 18.48 -4.30
C ARG A 65 9.33 19.44 -4.74
N LEU A 66 9.83 20.28 -3.84
CA LEU A 66 10.97 21.16 -4.12
C LEU A 66 12.24 20.36 -4.44
N LEU A 67 12.55 19.33 -3.64
CA LEU A 67 13.70 18.45 -3.88
C LEU A 67 13.56 17.68 -5.20
N ASP A 68 12.35 17.24 -5.56
CA ASP A 68 12.09 16.58 -6.85
C ASP A 68 12.31 17.52 -8.03
N SER A 69 11.98 18.83 -7.89
CA SER A 69 12.15 19.82 -8.96
C SER A 69 13.61 20.10 -9.32
N ILE A 70 14.56 19.89 -8.39
CA ILE A 70 16.00 20.08 -8.61
C ILE A 70 16.73 18.78 -8.95
N ALA A 71 16.07 17.63 -8.87
CA ALA A 71 16.60 16.39 -9.40
C ALA A 71 16.56 16.46 -10.96
N PRO A 72 17.61 16.05 -11.71
CA PRO A 72 18.70 15.15 -11.34
C PRO A 72 20.03 15.82 -11.00
N SER A 73 20.17 17.17 -11.07
CA SER A 73 21.46 17.85 -10.94
C SER A 73 22.11 17.72 -9.55
N ASP A 74 21.31 17.56 -8.48
CA ASP A 74 21.77 17.51 -7.10
C ASP A 74 21.52 16.18 -6.40
N ARG A 75 21.06 15.17 -7.12
CA ARG A 75 20.81 13.82 -6.55
C ARG A 75 22.05 13.15 -5.97
N GLU A 76 23.23 13.63 -6.31
CA GLU A 76 24.51 13.03 -5.93
C GLU A 76 25.22 13.84 -4.85
N ASN A 77 24.49 14.39 -3.88
CA ASN A 77 25.12 15.04 -2.74
C ASN A 77 24.46 14.68 -1.41
N HIS A 78 25.24 14.78 -0.34
CA HIS A 78 24.81 14.50 1.03
C HIS A 78 23.54 15.28 1.40
N TYR A 79 23.52 16.60 1.16
CA TYR A 79 22.41 17.45 1.64
C TYR A 79 21.08 17.18 0.96
N TRP A 80 21.10 16.80 -0.34
CA TRP A 80 19.87 16.45 -1.03
C TRP A 80 19.26 15.17 -0.45
N HIS A 81 20.08 14.12 -0.27
CA HIS A 81 19.64 12.86 0.33
C HIS A 81 19.21 13.05 1.78
N PHE A 82 19.97 13.81 2.59
CA PHE A 82 19.63 14.11 3.98
C PHE A 82 18.26 14.77 4.11
N ARG A 83 18.03 15.86 3.37
CA ARG A 83 16.77 16.63 3.42
C ARG A 83 15.59 15.80 2.94
N ARG A 84 15.79 14.99 1.91
CA ARG A 84 14.76 14.07 1.40
C ARG A 84 14.42 12.99 2.42
N ALA A 85 15.43 12.36 3.02
CA ALA A 85 15.25 11.37 4.07
C ALA A 85 14.50 11.95 5.27
N TYR A 86 14.82 13.19 5.66
CA TYR A 86 14.14 13.89 6.75
C TYR A 86 12.64 14.05 6.47
N SER A 87 12.28 14.58 5.29
CA SER A 87 10.86 14.69 4.91
C SER A 87 10.16 13.34 4.93
N LEU A 88 10.76 12.30 4.34
CA LEU A 88 10.20 10.96 4.27
C LEU A 88 10.00 10.33 5.66
N PHE A 89 10.97 10.51 6.56
CA PHE A 89 10.90 9.98 7.93
C PHE A 89 9.68 10.54 8.69
N PHE A 90 9.49 11.86 8.66
CA PHE A 90 8.36 12.50 9.34
C PHE A 90 7.03 12.40 8.59
N LEU A 91 7.04 11.88 7.35
CA LEU A 91 5.85 11.48 6.59
C LEU A 91 5.49 9.99 6.77
N ASP A 92 6.04 9.31 7.76
CA ASP A 92 5.83 7.88 8.03
C ASP A 92 6.32 6.94 6.90
N ARG A 93 7.19 7.42 6.00
CA ARG A 93 7.78 6.66 4.88
C ARG A 93 9.18 6.15 5.26
N ILE A 94 9.23 5.32 6.30
CA ILE A 94 10.46 4.98 7.02
C ILE A 94 11.42 4.14 6.16
N THR A 95 10.91 3.17 5.40
CA THR A 95 11.74 2.35 4.50
C THR A 95 12.40 3.19 3.43
N GLU A 96 11.67 4.11 2.80
CA GLU A 96 12.21 5.03 1.80
C GLU A 96 13.20 6.03 2.42
N SER A 97 12.93 6.51 3.63
CA SER A 97 13.84 7.40 4.34
C SER A 97 15.17 6.73 4.63
N LEU A 98 15.15 5.45 5.05
CA LEU A 98 16.35 4.68 5.36
C LEU A 98 17.28 4.56 4.15
N ASP A 99 16.75 4.30 2.96
CA ASP A 99 17.53 4.27 1.71
C ASP A 99 18.24 5.61 1.45
N HIS A 100 17.55 6.72 1.68
CA HIS A 100 18.13 8.04 1.49
C HIS A 100 19.13 8.42 2.59
N TRP A 101 18.91 8.01 3.86
CA TRP A 101 19.89 8.16 4.94
C TRP A 101 21.18 7.41 4.62
N GLN A 102 21.07 6.17 4.13
CA GLN A 102 22.25 5.36 3.74
C GLN A 102 23.04 6.04 2.63
N LYS A 103 22.36 6.53 1.59
CA LYS A 103 23.00 7.31 0.52
C LYS A 103 23.64 8.60 1.02
N ALA A 104 22.99 9.33 1.93
CA ALA A 104 23.59 10.51 2.54
C ALA A 104 24.91 10.17 3.27
N LEU A 105 24.93 9.05 3.99
CA LEU A 105 26.14 8.58 4.70
C LEU A 105 27.26 8.15 3.74
N GLU A 106 26.94 7.62 2.55
CA GLU A 106 27.95 7.31 1.52
C GLU A 106 28.70 8.55 1.04
N TYR A 107 28.04 9.72 0.99
CA TYR A 107 28.67 10.99 0.63
C TYR A 107 29.41 11.66 1.80
N LYS A 108 28.99 11.38 3.04
CA LYS A 108 29.60 11.97 4.25
C LYS A 108 29.63 10.92 5.37
N HIS A 109 30.66 10.06 5.35
CA HIS A 109 30.77 8.89 6.24
C HIS A 109 30.85 9.18 7.75
N ASP A 110 31.20 10.41 8.13
CA ASP A 110 31.37 10.85 9.51
C ASP A 110 30.22 11.72 10.04
N ASP A 111 29.10 11.79 9.31
CA ASP A 111 27.93 12.56 9.72
C ASP A 111 27.13 11.86 10.82
N GLU A 112 27.28 12.36 12.05
CA GLU A 112 26.65 11.75 13.23
C GLU A 112 25.12 11.85 13.19
N ASP A 113 24.57 12.99 12.71
CA ASP A 113 23.11 13.16 12.59
C ASP A 113 22.50 12.10 11.64
N THR A 114 23.17 11.84 10.50
CA THR A 114 22.74 10.79 9.55
C THR A 114 22.78 9.40 10.20
N LYS A 115 23.84 9.10 11.00
CA LYS A 115 23.94 7.82 11.71
C LYS A 115 22.84 7.67 12.74
N GLU A 116 22.52 8.72 13.49
CA GLU A 116 21.44 8.71 14.47
C GLU A 116 20.08 8.43 13.79
N PHE A 117 19.77 9.12 12.69
CA PHE A 117 18.51 8.88 11.94
C PHE A 117 18.46 7.47 11.34
N ILE A 118 19.57 6.88 10.91
CA ILE A 118 19.62 5.46 10.49
C ILE A 118 19.21 4.54 11.66
N GLN A 119 19.70 4.80 12.87
CA GLN A 119 19.32 3.99 14.04
C GLN A 119 17.86 4.19 14.44
N LEU A 120 17.37 5.43 14.40
CA LEU A 120 15.96 5.74 14.65
C LEU A 120 15.05 5.07 13.62
N SER A 121 15.39 5.11 12.33
CA SER A 121 14.64 4.44 11.27
C SER A 121 14.58 2.93 11.49
N LYS A 122 15.73 2.29 11.82
CA LYS A 122 15.76 0.86 12.13
C LYS A 122 14.93 0.51 13.37
N LYS A 123 14.97 1.34 14.42
CA LYS A 123 14.15 1.15 15.61
C LYS A 123 12.66 1.24 15.28
N GLN A 124 12.28 2.24 14.46
CA GLN A 124 10.90 2.44 14.03
C GLN A 124 10.39 1.25 13.20
N LEU A 125 11.21 0.71 12.30
CA LEU A 125 10.84 -0.45 11.46
C LEU A 125 10.61 -1.73 12.26
N ASN A 126 11.22 -1.87 13.45
CA ASN A 126 10.99 -3.03 14.31
C ASN A 126 9.61 -3.08 14.96
N ALA A 127 8.94 -1.92 15.09
CA ALA A 127 7.60 -1.80 15.65
C ALA A 127 6.89 -0.62 14.96
N LEU A 128 6.61 -0.78 13.66
CA LEU A 128 6.15 0.30 12.79
C LEU A 128 4.81 0.87 13.23
N THR A 129 4.88 2.07 13.80
CA THR A 129 3.72 2.88 14.17
C THR A 129 3.75 4.18 13.38
N PHE A 130 2.58 4.76 13.09
CA PHE A 130 2.44 5.94 12.25
C PHE A 130 1.91 7.13 13.04
N TYR A 131 2.31 8.35 12.67
CA TYR A 131 1.67 9.58 13.13
C TYR A 131 0.21 9.65 12.67
N HIS A 132 -0.03 9.19 11.42
CA HIS A 132 -1.35 9.11 10.82
C HIS A 132 -1.59 7.68 10.32
N PRO A 133 -2.07 6.76 11.17
CA PRO A 133 -2.38 5.40 10.77
C PRO A 133 -3.54 5.39 9.75
N PHE A 134 -3.60 4.36 8.93
CA PHE A 134 -4.60 4.20 7.86
C PHE A 134 -6.04 4.42 8.35
N ARG A 135 -6.35 3.95 9.55
CA ARG A 135 -7.66 4.13 10.18
C ARG A 135 -8.07 5.60 10.31
N GLU A 136 -7.17 6.47 10.73
CA GLU A 136 -7.44 7.92 10.84
C GLU A 136 -7.60 8.56 9.46
N ARG A 137 -6.75 8.17 8.51
CA ARG A 137 -6.81 8.67 7.13
C ARG A 137 -8.13 8.33 6.46
N ILE A 138 -8.69 7.13 6.69
CA ILE A 138 -10.02 6.74 6.21
C ILE A 138 -11.10 7.71 6.72
N VAL A 139 -11.10 7.99 8.01
CA VAL A 139 -12.10 8.87 8.65
C VAL A 139 -12.02 10.27 8.04
N ASP A 140 -10.80 10.79 7.87
CA ASP A 140 -10.59 12.11 7.29
C ASP A 140 -10.99 12.19 5.83
N ALA A 141 -10.66 11.19 5.02
CA ALA A 141 -11.03 11.14 3.61
C ALA A 141 -12.56 11.14 3.43
N TRP A 142 -13.28 10.30 4.18
CA TRP A 142 -14.74 10.27 4.11
C TRP A 142 -15.41 11.52 4.67
N ARG A 143 -14.81 12.17 5.67
CA ARG A 143 -15.28 13.47 6.16
C ARG A 143 -15.16 14.52 5.05
N GLN A 144 -13.97 14.64 4.42
CA GLN A 144 -13.74 15.59 3.33
C GLN A 144 -14.67 15.33 2.14
N PHE A 145 -14.85 14.07 1.75
CA PHE A 145 -15.80 13.70 0.69
C PHE A 145 -17.24 14.13 1.05
N SER A 146 -17.67 13.89 2.29
CA SER A 146 -19.01 14.27 2.76
C SER A 146 -19.22 15.79 2.77
N GLU A 147 -18.19 16.56 3.15
CA GLU A 147 -18.21 18.02 3.11
C GLU A 147 -18.28 18.56 1.68
N SER A 148 -17.67 17.87 0.72
CA SER A 148 -17.63 18.23 -0.71
C SER A 148 -18.76 17.62 -1.54
N GLU A 149 -19.60 16.74 -0.96
CA GLU A 149 -20.57 15.90 -1.67
C GLU A 149 -21.45 16.68 -2.64
N SER A 150 -22.06 17.77 -2.17
CA SER A 150 -22.98 18.56 -2.99
C SER A 150 -22.29 19.17 -4.21
N HIS A 151 -21.06 19.67 -4.04
CA HIS A 151 -20.25 20.21 -5.12
C HIS A 151 -19.84 19.12 -6.12
N LEU A 152 -19.33 17.98 -5.64
CA LEU A 152 -18.94 16.86 -6.50
C LEU A 152 -20.12 16.34 -7.31
N ARG A 153 -21.32 16.26 -6.72
CA ARG A 153 -22.54 15.84 -7.39
C ARG A 153 -22.99 16.83 -8.44
N GLU A 154 -22.88 18.13 -8.20
CA GLU A 154 -23.13 19.17 -9.20
C GLU A 154 -22.19 19.01 -10.40
N LEU A 155 -20.88 18.85 -10.18
CA LEU A 155 -19.90 18.62 -11.25
C LEU A 155 -20.23 17.38 -12.08
N CYS A 156 -20.63 16.27 -11.45
CA CYS A 156 -21.02 15.05 -12.17
C CYS A 156 -22.26 15.23 -13.04
N ASN A 157 -23.20 16.11 -12.67
CA ASN A 157 -24.46 16.34 -13.40
C ASN A 157 -24.34 17.37 -14.53
N ASP A 158 -23.28 18.17 -14.57
CA ASP A 158 -23.14 19.31 -15.51
C ASP A 158 -22.41 18.93 -16.81
N GLY A 159 -22.01 17.69 -16.99
CA GLY A 159 -21.45 17.13 -18.22
C GLY A 159 -20.10 16.46 -18.12
N PRO A 160 -19.57 15.90 -19.22
CA PRO A 160 -18.38 15.06 -19.19
C PRO A 160 -17.11 15.79 -18.73
N LEU A 161 -16.94 17.06 -19.10
CA LEU A 161 -15.75 17.84 -18.69
C LEU A 161 -15.75 18.14 -17.20
N THR A 162 -16.91 18.44 -16.62
CA THR A 162 -17.10 18.69 -15.20
C THR A 162 -17.04 17.40 -14.39
N THR A 163 -17.47 16.27 -14.95
CA THR A 163 -17.26 14.94 -14.35
C THR A 163 -15.77 14.62 -14.21
N GLN A 164 -14.93 15.01 -15.17
CA GLN A 164 -13.47 14.85 -15.06
C GLN A 164 -12.91 15.70 -13.92
N LEU A 165 -13.38 16.92 -13.71
CA LEU A 165 -13.00 17.76 -12.58
C LEU A 165 -13.42 17.13 -11.24
N ALA A 166 -14.63 16.55 -11.17
CA ALA A 166 -15.08 15.82 -9.99
C ALA A 166 -14.16 14.64 -9.67
N LEU A 167 -13.73 13.89 -10.69
CA LEU A 167 -12.79 12.78 -10.52
C LEU A 167 -11.45 13.24 -9.94
N GLU A 168 -10.90 14.33 -10.48
CA GLU A 168 -9.64 14.91 -10.00
C GLU A 168 -9.73 15.39 -8.53
N GLU A 169 -10.88 15.94 -8.13
CA GLU A 169 -11.12 16.33 -6.75
C GLU A 169 -11.27 15.11 -5.83
N ILE A 170 -11.98 14.07 -6.26
CA ILE A 170 -12.11 12.80 -5.52
C ILE A 170 -10.74 12.14 -5.34
N GLU A 171 -9.93 12.10 -6.38
CA GLU A 171 -8.56 11.56 -6.31
C GLU A 171 -7.70 12.33 -5.30
N LYS A 172 -7.81 13.66 -5.23
CA LYS A 172 -7.11 14.46 -4.21
C LYS A 172 -7.59 14.15 -2.80
N ILE A 173 -8.91 14.00 -2.58
CA ILE A 173 -9.49 13.65 -1.28
C ILE A 173 -9.02 12.26 -0.84
N PHE A 174 -8.94 11.30 -1.77
CA PHE A 174 -8.55 9.92 -1.46
C PHE A 174 -7.04 9.70 -1.45
N HIS A 175 -6.25 10.63 -1.98
CA HIS A 175 -4.79 10.50 -2.06
C HIS A 175 -4.11 10.01 -0.76
N PRO A 176 -4.49 10.47 0.47
CA PRO A 176 -3.85 10.00 1.71
C PRO A 176 -4.09 8.55 2.07
N VAL A 177 -5.11 7.91 1.48
CA VAL A 177 -5.48 6.50 1.69
C VAL A 177 -5.31 5.64 0.45
N ALA A 178 -5.23 6.27 -0.73
CA ALA A 178 -5.17 5.56 -1.99
C ALA A 178 -3.80 4.93 -2.23
N SER A 179 -3.80 3.73 -2.81
CA SER A 179 -2.62 3.16 -3.46
C SER A 179 -2.47 3.75 -4.86
N ASP A 180 -1.24 3.94 -5.31
CA ASP A 180 -0.93 4.32 -6.70
C ASP A 180 -1.49 3.31 -7.74
N LYS A 181 -1.91 2.14 -7.27
CA LYS A 181 -2.50 1.08 -8.09
C LYS A 181 -4.02 1.09 -8.12
N TRP A 182 -4.66 1.94 -7.34
CA TRP A 182 -6.10 2.09 -7.43
C TRP A 182 -6.47 2.86 -8.69
N TYR A 183 -7.47 2.36 -9.37
CA TYR A 183 -8.09 3.05 -10.50
C TYR A 183 -9.50 3.49 -10.11
N VAL A 184 -9.83 4.73 -10.38
CA VAL A 184 -11.13 5.32 -10.03
C VAL A 184 -11.90 5.62 -11.30
N GLU A 185 -13.16 5.21 -11.37
CA GLU A 185 -14.07 5.48 -12.49
C GLU A 185 -15.38 6.06 -11.97
N LEU A 186 -15.84 7.12 -12.61
CA LEU A 186 -17.17 7.68 -12.41
C LEU A 186 -18.09 7.30 -13.57
N SER A 187 -19.27 6.81 -13.24
CA SER A 187 -20.35 6.61 -14.20
C SER A 187 -21.69 7.07 -13.60
N GLN A 188 -22.64 7.41 -14.45
CA GLN A 188 -23.94 7.89 -14.01
C GLN A 188 -25.04 6.95 -14.50
N GLU A 189 -25.83 6.47 -13.58
CA GLU A 189 -27.09 5.79 -13.86
C GLU A 189 -28.27 6.71 -13.51
N VAL A 190 -29.49 6.27 -13.84
CA VAL A 190 -30.70 7.10 -13.73
C VAL A 190 -30.89 7.75 -12.36
N ASP A 191 -30.52 7.04 -11.30
CA ASP A 191 -30.81 7.47 -9.93
C ASP A 191 -29.57 7.80 -9.07
N LYS A 192 -28.35 7.37 -9.48
CA LYS A 192 -27.13 7.49 -8.66
C LYS A 192 -25.88 7.71 -9.51
N ILE A 193 -24.92 8.36 -8.89
CA ILE A 193 -23.54 8.42 -9.38
C ILE A 193 -22.82 7.17 -8.86
N HIS A 194 -22.22 6.40 -9.76
CA HIS A 194 -21.42 5.23 -9.43
C HIS A 194 -19.96 5.63 -9.37
N LEU A 195 -19.34 5.38 -8.23
CA LEU A 195 -17.92 5.50 -8.01
C LEU A 195 -17.33 4.11 -7.85
N THR A 196 -16.72 3.62 -8.91
CA THR A 196 -16.00 2.34 -8.90
C THR A 196 -14.55 2.58 -8.57
N ILE A 197 -14.02 1.85 -7.58
CA ILE A 197 -12.60 1.84 -7.25
C ILE A 197 -12.07 0.42 -7.45
N SER A 198 -11.13 0.28 -8.39
CA SER A 198 -10.52 -0.98 -8.78
C SER A 198 -9.11 -1.10 -8.23
N PRO A 199 -8.75 -2.19 -7.55
CA PRO A 199 -7.37 -2.51 -7.18
C PRO A 199 -6.58 -3.14 -8.32
N LYS A 200 -7.12 -3.20 -9.55
CA LYS A 200 -6.53 -3.83 -10.75
C LYS A 200 -6.01 -5.27 -10.51
N GLY A 201 -6.80 -6.06 -9.78
CA GLY A 201 -6.46 -7.44 -9.45
C GLY A 201 -5.34 -7.63 -8.42
N TRP A 202 -4.77 -6.55 -7.89
CA TRP A 202 -3.71 -6.63 -6.88
C TRP A 202 -4.29 -6.88 -5.49
N ARG A 203 -4.14 -8.09 -4.99
CA ARG A 203 -4.71 -8.50 -3.70
C ARG A 203 -4.17 -7.66 -2.53
N LEU A 204 -2.89 -7.30 -2.55
CA LEU A 204 -2.26 -6.47 -1.52
C LEU A 204 -2.98 -5.12 -1.36
N THR A 205 -3.33 -4.46 -2.47
CA THR A 205 -3.99 -3.15 -2.48
C THR A 205 -5.51 -3.26 -2.38
N ALA A 206 -6.06 -4.44 -2.63
CA ALA A 206 -7.49 -4.71 -2.50
C ALA A 206 -7.94 -4.81 -1.03
N PHE A 207 -7.08 -5.28 -0.12
CA PHE A 207 -7.40 -5.30 1.31
C PHE A 207 -7.61 -3.90 1.90
N PRO A 208 -6.68 -2.93 1.72
CA PRO A 208 -6.90 -1.55 2.12
C PRO A 208 -8.14 -0.92 1.48
N LEU A 209 -8.37 -1.15 0.18
CA LEU A 209 -9.55 -0.65 -0.51
C LEU A 209 -10.86 -1.18 0.08
N ARG A 210 -10.91 -2.48 0.39
CA ARG A 210 -12.08 -3.07 1.06
C ARG A 210 -12.33 -2.40 2.41
N GLU A 211 -11.27 -2.20 3.21
CA GLU A 211 -11.39 -1.54 4.50
C GLU A 211 -11.86 -0.10 4.35
N PHE A 212 -11.32 0.66 3.40
CA PHE A 212 -11.75 2.01 3.07
C PHE A 212 -13.25 2.06 2.73
N LEU A 213 -13.72 1.17 1.86
CA LEU A 213 -15.12 1.13 1.43
C LEU A 213 -16.09 0.68 2.54
N ARG A 214 -15.64 -0.09 3.53
CA ARG A 214 -16.47 -0.44 4.72
C ARG A 214 -16.85 0.78 5.55
N HIS A 215 -16.09 1.85 5.47
CA HIS A 215 -16.31 3.09 6.23
C HIS A 215 -17.09 4.16 5.48
N VAL A 216 -17.69 3.83 4.34
CA VAL A 216 -18.56 4.76 3.59
C VAL A 216 -19.69 5.25 4.49
N PRO A 217 -19.83 6.58 4.70
CA PRO A 217 -20.95 7.13 5.47
C PRO A 217 -22.30 6.79 4.83
N ALA A 218 -23.24 6.30 5.64
CA ALA A 218 -24.57 5.93 5.14
C ALA A 218 -25.31 7.07 4.44
N SER A 219 -25.05 8.33 4.83
CA SER A 219 -25.65 9.52 4.18
C SER A 219 -25.30 9.65 2.71
N LEU A 220 -24.13 9.22 2.30
CA LEU A 220 -23.66 9.29 0.91
C LEU A 220 -24.42 8.32 -0.01
N THR A 221 -24.89 7.19 0.52
CA THR A 221 -25.54 6.14 -0.27
C THR A 221 -26.89 6.58 -0.86
N ASN A 222 -27.42 7.75 -0.50
CA ASN A 222 -28.61 8.32 -1.10
C ASN A 222 -28.39 8.73 -2.58
N HIS A 223 -27.21 9.25 -2.90
CA HIS A 223 -26.86 9.78 -4.21
C HIS A 223 -25.71 9.05 -4.89
N TRP A 224 -24.93 8.31 -4.11
CA TRP A 224 -23.75 7.60 -4.58
C TRP A 224 -23.89 6.09 -4.41
N ARG A 225 -23.30 5.35 -5.33
CA ARG A 225 -23.05 3.92 -5.22
C ARG A 225 -21.54 3.70 -5.31
N PHE A 226 -20.96 3.15 -4.25
CA PHE A 226 -19.55 2.84 -4.18
C PHE A 226 -19.35 1.37 -4.52
N GLU A 227 -18.51 1.08 -5.51
CA GLU A 227 -18.27 -0.27 -6.00
C GLU A 227 -16.82 -0.70 -5.78
N PHE A 228 -16.67 -1.90 -5.23
CA PHE A 228 -15.40 -2.54 -5.01
C PHE A 228 -15.02 -3.37 -6.24
N GLY A 229 -14.10 -2.84 -7.06
CA GLY A 229 -13.73 -3.42 -8.33
C GLY A 229 -14.80 -3.29 -9.41
N PHE A 230 -14.42 -3.53 -10.64
CA PHE A 230 -15.33 -3.49 -11.77
C PHE A 230 -16.39 -4.58 -11.68
N GLN A 231 -17.63 -4.18 -11.82
CA GLN A 231 -18.78 -5.09 -11.89
C GLN A 231 -19.11 -5.43 -13.35
N PRO A 232 -19.62 -6.65 -13.63
CA PRO A 232 -20.06 -6.98 -14.98
C PRO A 232 -21.25 -6.12 -15.40
N VAL A 233 -21.21 -5.63 -16.63
CA VAL A 233 -22.32 -4.87 -17.21
C VAL A 233 -23.42 -5.81 -17.74
N ASP A 234 -24.67 -5.36 -17.75
CA ASP A 234 -25.81 -6.14 -18.24
C ASP A 234 -25.70 -6.50 -19.74
N SER A 235 -25.07 -5.63 -20.52
CA SER A 235 -24.96 -5.78 -21.97
C SER A 235 -23.53 -5.58 -22.45
N PRO A 236 -22.65 -6.61 -22.34
CA PRO A 236 -21.25 -6.49 -22.77
C PRO A 236 -21.06 -6.15 -24.25
N HIS A 237 -22.06 -6.42 -25.09
CA HIS A 237 -22.01 -6.13 -26.54
C HIS A 237 -21.82 -4.66 -26.90
N ILE A 238 -22.21 -3.74 -26.00
CA ILE A 238 -22.11 -2.29 -26.24
C ILE A 238 -20.79 -1.68 -25.77
N LEU A 239 -19.90 -2.49 -25.15
CA LEU A 239 -18.64 -1.98 -24.65
C LEU A 239 -17.76 -1.50 -25.80
N GLU A 240 -17.26 -0.28 -25.66
CA GLU A 240 -16.29 0.34 -26.57
C GLU A 240 -15.15 0.96 -25.75
N ALA A 241 -13.92 0.85 -26.25
CA ALA A 241 -12.75 1.50 -25.69
C ALA A 241 -11.99 2.26 -26.77
N HIS A 242 -11.59 3.50 -26.47
CA HIS A 242 -10.82 4.35 -27.36
C HIS A 242 -9.34 4.32 -27.00
N VAL A 243 -8.50 3.92 -27.94
CA VAL A 243 -7.03 3.90 -27.78
C VAL A 243 -6.41 4.69 -28.94
N GLY A 244 -6.02 5.91 -28.66
CA GLY A 244 -5.54 6.82 -29.71
C GLY A 244 -6.64 7.07 -30.75
N LYS A 245 -6.41 6.58 -31.99
CA LYS A 245 -7.38 6.68 -33.09
C LYS A 245 -8.24 5.44 -33.27
N ARG A 246 -7.96 4.37 -32.54
CA ARG A 246 -8.66 3.10 -32.64
C ARG A 246 -9.88 3.07 -31.74
N VAL A 247 -10.90 2.33 -32.15
CA VAL A 247 -12.10 2.08 -31.36
C VAL A 247 -12.28 0.55 -31.28
N LEU A 248 -11.92 -0.02 -30.14
CA LEU A 248 -12.17 -1.43 -29.85
C LEU A 248 -13.64 -1.62 -29.46
N ARG A 249 -14.35 -2.53 -30.11
CA ARG A 249 -15.73 -2.90 -29.79
C ARG A 249 -15.80 -4.34 -29.34
N ALA A 250 -16.40 -4.60 -28.19
CA ALA A 250 -16.52 -5.96 -27.67
C ALA A 250 -17.22 -6.91 -28.64
N SER A 251 -18.19 -6.42 -29.42
CA SER A 251 -18.90 -7.20 -30.44
C SER A 251 -18.04 -7.62 -31.65
N GLU A 252 -16.91 -6.95 -31.87
CA GLU A 252 -15.97 -7.22 -32.98
C GLU A 252 -14.74 -8.00 -32.51
N LEU A 253 -14.61 -8.24 -31.20
CA LEU A 253 -13.50 -9.00 -30.62
C LEU A 253 -13.86 -10.47 -30.49
N THR A 254 -12.97 -11.32 -30.98
CA THR A 254 -13.01 -12.75 -30.76
C THR A 254 -11.93 -13.11 -29.76
N VAL A 255 -12.23 -14.01 -28.81
CA VAL A 255 -11.31 -14.45 -27.75
C VAL A 255 -11.23 -15.97 -27.71
N VAL A 256 -10.02 -16.48 -27.52
CA VAL A 256 -9.73 -17.90 -27.31
C VAL A 256 -9.22 -18.08 -25.87
N PRO A 257 -10.01 -18.70 -24.97
CA PRO A 257 -9.54 -19.05 -23.63
C PRO A 257 -8.60 -20.25 -23.69
N LYS A 258 -7.34 -20.09 -23.32
CA LYS A 258 -6.33 -21.15 -23.24
C LYS A 258 -6.06 -21.52 -21.79
N LYS A 259 -6.38 -22.77 -21.44
CA LYS A 259 -6.12 -23.27 -20.08
C LYS A 259 -4.62 -23.45 -19.87
N GLU A 260 -4.11 -22.94 -18.73
CA GLU A 260 -2.72 -23.04 -18.32
C GLU A 260 -2.49 -24.09 -17.23
N GLU A 261 -1.22 -24.43 -17.00
CA GLU A 261 -0.83 -25.23 -15.85
C GLU A 261 -1.16 -24.44 -14.56
N GLY A 262 -1.87 -25.07 -13.63
CA GLY A 262 -2.34 -24.38 -12.40
C GLY A 262 -3.82 -24.01 -12.39
N GLY A 263 -4.53 -24.20 -13.53
CA GLY A 263 -5.99 -24.06 -13.59
C GLY A 263 -6.49 -22.66 -13.95
N THR A 264 -5.59 -21.72 -14.21
CA THR A 264 -5.91 -20.40 -14.79
C THR A 264 -6.06 -20.48 -16.31
N TYR A 265 -6.51 -19.39 -16.91
CA TYR A 265 -6.68 -19.26 -18.35
C TYR A 265 -5.96 -18.01 -18.85
N ARG A 266 -5.34 -18.13 -20.01
CA ARG A 266 -4.88 -17.01 -20.82
C ARG A 266 -5.95 -16.70 -21.86
N LEU A 267 -6.31 -15.42 -22.03
CA LEU A 267 -7.22 -14.96 -23.07
C LEU A 267 -6.43 -14.43 -24.25
N VAL A 268 -6.62 -15.01 -25.44
CA VAL A 268 -5.94 -14.54 -26.65
C VAL A 268 -6.96 -13.93 -27.60
N PHE A 269 -6.75 -12.66 -27.94
CA PHE A 269 -7.68 -11.85 -28.69
C PHE A 269 -7.33 -11.74 -30.16
N THR A 270 -8.37 -11.63 -31.01
CA THR A 270 -8.29 -11.22 -32.41
C THR A 270 -9.46 -10.31 -32.73
N GLY A 271 -9.27 -9.44 -33.72
CA GLY A 271 -10.30 -8.50 -34.18
C GLY A 271 -9.73 -7.56 -35.23
N PRO A 272 -10.59 -6.83 -35.96
CA PRO A 272 -10.16 -5.95 -37.06
C PRO A 272 -9.14 -4.89 -36.61
N GLU A 273 -9.37 -4.29 -35.45
CA GLU A 273 -8.50 -3.23 -34.89
C GLU A 273 -7.21 -3.79 -34.24
N LEU A 274 -7.09 -5.12 -34.11
CA LEU A 274 -5.92 -5.78 -33.54
C LEU A 274 -4.95 -6.35 -34.61
N ALA A 275 -5.30 -6.27 -35.89
CA ALA A 275 -4.53 -6.87 -36.99
C ALA A 275 -3.20 -6.13 -37.28
N ALA A 276 -3.14 -4.83 -37.02
CA ALA A 276 -1.94 -4.01 -37.28
C ALA A 276 -1.76 -2.98 -36.16
N ILE A 277 -1.07 -3.39 -35.10
CA ILE A 277 -0.80 -2.56 -33.91
C ILE A 277 0.67 -2.21 -33.89
N ASP A 278 0.99 -0.93 -33.73
CA ASP A 278 2.34 -0.47 -33.47
C ASP A 278 2.76 -0.79 -32.03
N GLU A 279 4.06 -0.97 -31.79
CA GLU A 279 4.58 -1.39 -30.47
C GLU A 279 4.27 -0.35 -29.36
N ASP A 280 4.21 0.92 -29.71
CA ASP A 280 3.87 2.02 -28.79
C ASP A 280 2.39 2.08 -28.42
N GLU A 281 1.50 1.49 -29.22
CA GLU A 281 0.06 1.38 -28.93
C GLU A 281 -0.28 0.18 -28.01
N LEU A 282 0.59 -0.85 -27.95
CA LEU A 282 0.33 -2.10 -27.22
C LEU A 282 -0.09 -1.89 -25.75
N PRO A 283 0.56 -1.04 -24.94
CA PRO A 283 0.16 -0.86 -23.55
C PRO A 283 -1.29 -0.35 -23.42
N GLY A 284 -1.70 0.59 -24.27
CA GLY A 284 -3.07 1.13 -24.29
C GLY A 284 -4.08 0.09 -24.74
N ILE A 285 -3.74 -0.73 -25.75
CA ILE A 285 -4.59 -1.83 -26.22
C ILE A 285 -4.79 -2.89 -25.13
N PHE A 286 -3.72 -3.33 -24.45
CA PHE A 286 -3.85 -4.30 -23.36
C PHE A 286 -4.68 -3.75 -22.21
N ALA A 287 -4.50 -2.49 -21.82
CA ALA A 287 -5.32 -1.85 -20.79
C ALA A 287 -6.81 -1.82 -21.17
N ALA A 288 -7.11 -1.54 -22.45
CA ALA A 288 -8.48 -1.53 -22.97
C ALA A 288 -9.10 -2.93 -22.99
N LEU A 289 -8.34 -3.95 -23.43
CA LEU A 289 -8.80 -5.35 -23.40
C LEU A 289 -9.06 -5.84 -21.99
N GLU A 290 -8.17 -5.53 -21.05
CA GLU A 290 -8.31 -5.87 -19.64
C GLU A 290 -9.59 -5.23 -19.05
N TRP A 291 -9.78 -3.94 -19.27
CA TRP A 291 -10.99 -3.23 -18.84
C TRP A 291 -12.26 -3.86 -19.44
N MET A 292 -12.25 -4.23 -20.73
CA MET A 292 -13.40 -4.88 -21.38
C MET A 292 -13.70 -6.25 -20.75
N VAL A 293 -12.67 -7.05 -20.43
CA VAL A 293 -12.85 -8.33 -19.74
C VAL A 293 -13.43 -8.11 -18.34
N GLN A 294 -12.92 -7.14 -17.61
CA GLN A 294 -13.42 -6.78 -16.28
C GLN A 294 -14.88 -6.34 -16.30
N LYS A 295 -15.25 -5.51 -17.28
CA LYS A 295 -16.64 -5.09 -17.49
C LYS A 295 -17.55 -6.22 -18.02
N THR A 296 -16.98 -7.25 -18.64
CA THR A 296 -17.73 -8.42 -19.12
C THR A 296 -17.96 -9.45 -18.03
N LEU A 297 -16.95 -9.76 -17.22
CA LEU A 297 -16.96 -10.86 -16.26
C LEU A 297 -17.07 -10.40 -14.80
N GLY A 298 -16.73 -9.16 -14.51
CA GLY A 298 -16.37 -8.67 -13.17
C GLY A 298 -14.88 -8.87 -12.88
N GLU A 299 -14.29 -7.90 -12.17
CA GLU A 299 -12.86 -7.90 -11.86
C GLU A 299 -12.44 -9.10 -11.00
N SER A 300 -13.28 -9.52 -10.05
CA SER A 300 -13.01 -10.68 -9.19
C SER A 300 -12.82 -11.96 -9.99
N VAL A 301 -13.69 -12.20 -10.98
CA VAL A 301 -13.62 -13.39 -11.85
C VAL A 301 -12.39 -13.30 -12.74
N GLN A 302 -12.13 -12.14 -13.33
CA GLN A 302 -10.94 -11.94 -14.15
C GLN A 302 -9.66 -12.18 -13.32
N SER A 303 -9.54 -11.57 -12.15
CA SER A 303 -8.34 -11.68 -11.30
C SER A 303 -8.10 -13.09 -10.75
N GLN A 304 -9.16 -13.88 -10.56
CA GLN A 304 -9.04 -15.23 -10.00
C GLN A 304 -8.66 -16.27 -11.05
N TRP A 305 -9.24 -16.20 -12.26
CA TRP A 305 -9.10 -17.28 -13.23
C TRP A 305 -8.35 -16.90 -14.51
N PHE A 306 -8.11 -15.60 -14.78
CA PHE A 306 -7.46 -15.19 -16.01
C PHE A 306 -6.13 -14.51 -15.74
N SER A 307 -5.05 -15.25 -15.97
CA SER A 307 -3.67 -14.85 -15.58
C SER A 307 -3.03 -13.86 -16.53
N ASP A 308 -3.41 -13.89 -17.81
CA ASP A 308 -2.73 -13.12 -18.85
C ASP A 308 -3.62 -12.89 -20.07
N LEU A 309 -3.31 -11.81 -20.80
CA LEU A 309 -3.94 -11.45 -22.07
C LEU A 309 -2.91 -11.52 -23.19
N GLY A 310 -3.32 -12.01 -24.35
CA GLY A 310 -2.50 -12.04 -25.54
C GLY A 310 -3.27 -11.58 -26.78
N ILE A 311 -2.55 -11.26 -27.84
CA ILE A 311 -3.12 -10.88 -29.13
C ILE A 311 -2.54 -11.79 -30.20
N TYR A 312 -3.40 -12.39 -31.04
CA TYR A 312 -2.95 -13.06 -32.25
C TYR A 312 -2.59 -12.03 -33.30
N ARG A 313 -1.38 -12.16 -33.87
CA ARG A 313 -0.95 -11.38 -35.04
C ARG A 313 -1.34 -12.02 -36.37
N ASP A 314 -1.56 -13.33 -36.34
CA ASP A 314 -2.01 -14.15 -37.50
C ASP A 314 -3.42 -14.69 -37.22
N GLU A 315 -4.07 -15.26 -38.23
CA GLU A 315 -5.37 -15.92 -38.07
C GLU A 315 -5.26 -17.06 -37.03
N PRO A 316 -6.14 -17.09 -36.01
CA PRO A 316 -6.12 -18.14 -35.01
C PRO A 316 -6.41 -19.51 -35.64
N THR A 317 -5.65 -20.51 -35.22
CA THR A 317 -5.88 -21.91 -35.63
C THR A 317 -6.99 -22.58 -34.82
N GLU A 318 -7.48 -21.95 -33.80
CA GLU A 318 -8.52 -22.42 -32.87
C GLU A 318 -9.80 -21.59 -33.05
N GLU A 319 -10.95 -22.22 -32.90
CA GLU A 319 -12.25 -21.55 -32.96
C GLU A 319 -12.44 -20.72 -31.67
N GLY A 320 -12.53 -19.40 -31.83
CA GLY A 320 -12.78 -18.46 -30.75
C GLY A 320 -14.26 -18.18 -30.54
N LEU A 321 -14.57 -17.52 -29.44
CA LEU A 321 -15.91 -17.02 -29.12
C LEU A 321 -15.93 -15.49 -29.13
N ALA A 322 -17.08 -14.86 -29.36
CA ALA A 322 -17.20 -13.41 -29.22
C ALA A 322 -16.96 -13.01 -27.75
N LEU A 323 -16.26 -11.89 -27.51
CA LEU A 323 -15.96 -11.45 -26.13
C LEU A 323 -17.21 -11.42 -25.21
N PRO A 324 -18.38 -10.93 -25.64
CA PRO A 324 -19.58 -10.99 -24.80
C PRO A 324 -20.05 -12.40 -24.44
N ASP A 325 -19.77 -13.40 -25.26
CA ASP A 325 -20.10 -14.82 -25.00
C ASP A 325 -19.19 -15.45 -23.93
N LEU A 326 -18.12 -14.77 -23.55
CA LEU A 326 -17.20 -15.23 -22.48
C LEU A 326 -17.96 -15.43 -21.14
N VAL A 327 -19.02 -14.64 -20.88
CA VAL A 327 -19.90 -14.82 -19.72
C VAL A 327 -20.50 -16.23 -19.66
N ARG A 328 -20.99 -16.72 -20.82
CA ARG A 328 -21.56 -18.07 -20.92
C ARG A 328 -20.48 -19.13 -20.76
N TYR A 329 -19.33 -18.96 -21.42
CA TYR A 329 -18.20 -19.87 -21.29
C TYR A 329 -17.74 -20.02 -19.83
N VAL A 330 -17.56 -18.91 -19.12
CA VAL A 330 -17.17 -18.92 -17.69
C VAL A 330 -18.19 -19.69 -16.86
N ARG A 331 -19.49 -19.44 -17.05
CA ARG A 331 -20.55 -20.13 -16.32
C ARG A 331 -20.56 -21.64 -16.55
N GLU A 332 -20.30 -22.09 -17.77
CA GLU A 332 -20.37 -23.50 -18.15
C GLU A 332 -19.09 -24.26 -17.90
N CYS A 333 -17.92 -23.61 -18.03
CA CYS A 333 -16.62 -24.27 -18.06
C CYS A 333 -15.76 -24.04 -16.80
N ILE A 334 -16.06 -23.01 -16.00
CA ILE A 334 -15.23 -22.66 -14.84
C ILE A 334 -16.05 -22.81 -13.55
N PRO A 335 -15.89 -23.93 -12.82
CA PRO A 335 -16.61 -24.15 -11.57
C PRO A 335 -16.30 -23.08 -10.53
N GLY A 336 -17.34 -22.56 -9.88
CA GLY A 336 -17.21 -21.56 -8.81
C GLY A 336 -17.07 -20.11 -9.28
N ALA A 337 -16.93 -19.85 -10.58
CA ALA A 337 -16.78 -18.48 -11.09
C ALA A 337 -18.09 -17.68 -11.10
N SER A 338 -19.23 -18.36 -11.22
CA SER A 338 -20.55 -17.69 -11.24
C SER A 338 -20.89 -17.11 -9.86
N GLY A 339 -21.10 -15.81 -9.78
CA GLY A 339 -21.40 -15.10 -8.53
C GLY A 339 -20.19 -14.88 -7.61
N PHE A 340 -18.99 -15.13 -8.08
CA PHE A 340 -17.76 -14.89 -7.34
C PHE A 340 -17.52 -13.38 -7.16
N THR A 341 -17.30 -12.95 -5.94
CA THR A 341 -17.19 -11.54 -5.55
C THR A 341 -15.75 -11.15 -5.23
N MET A 342 -15.49 -9.83 -5.10
CA MET A 342 -14.20 -9.35 -4.60
C MET A 342 -13.92 -9.81 -3.16
N ASP A 343 -14.96 -10.00 -2.33
CA ASP A 343 -14.80 -10.57 -1.00
C ASP A 343 -14.37 -12.05 -1.06
N ASP A 344 -14.94 -12.83 -1.98
CA ASP A 344 -14.50 -14.21 -2.21
C ASP A 344 -13.05 -14.27 -2.68
N PHE A 345 -12.66 -13.36 -3.60
CA PHE A 345 -11.28 -13.22 -4.06
C PHE A 345 -10.30 -12.95 -2.91
N LEU A 346 -10.64 -12.02 -1.99
CA LEU A 346 -9.80 -11.69 -0.84
C LEU A 346 -9.75 -12.80 0.22
N ASN A 347 -10.77 -13.64 0.29
CA ASN A 347 -10.86 -14.71 1.28
C ASN A 347 -10.25 -16.05 0.80
N GLN A 348 -9.63 -16.09 -0.39
CA GLN A 348 -8.92 -17.29 -0.86
C GLN A 348 -7.64 -17.50 -0.07
N ASP A 349 -7.58 -18.58 0.71
CA ASP A 349 -6.39 -19.01 1.41
C ASP A 349 -5.43 -19.76 0.46
N THR A 350 -4.15 -19.47 0.58
CA THR A 350 -3.06 -20.25 -0.03
C THR A 350 -2.37 -21.03 1.09
N GLU A 351 -2.38 -22.34 1.01
CA GLU A 351 -1.68 -23.21 1.97
C GLU A 351 -0.38 -23.73 1.32
N ILE A 352 0.73 -23.56 2.02
CA ILE A 352 2.05 -24.06 1.64
C ILE A 352 2.58 -24.94 2.76
N LEU A 353 2.94 -26.17 2.43
CA LEU A 353 3.75 -27.06 3.26
C LEU A 353 5.17 -27.05 2.68
N GLN A 354 6.14 -26.74 3.50
CA GLN A 354 7.54 -26.66 3.08
C GLN A 354 8.46 -27.43 4.02
N GLU A 355 9.63 -27.85 3.50
CA GLU A 355 10.71 -28.32 4.35
C GLU A 355 11.35 -27.13 5.04
N PRO A 356 11.35 -27.10 6.40
CA PRO A 356 11.87 -25.97 7.14
C PRO A 356 13.41 -25.93 7.07
N ASP A 357 13.96 -24.74 6.99
CA ASP A 357 15.38 -24.52 7.25
C ASP A 357 15.66 -24.84 8.73
N ARG A 358 16.72 -25.62 8.96
CA ARG A 358 17.13 -26.09 10.30
C ARG A 358 18.31 -25.30 10.85
N ASP A 359 18.83 -24.34 10.09
CA ASP A 359 19.85 -23.43 10.59
C ASP A 359 19.25 -22.58 11.73
N PRO A 360 19.82 -22.59 12.94
CA PRO A 360 19.32 -21.78 14.04
C PRO A 360 19.39 -20.27 13.76
N ASP A 361 20.24 -19.85 12.85
CA ASP A 361 20.44 -18.45 12.46
C ASP A 361 19.66 -18.06 11.18
N CYS A 362 18.80 -18.96 10.63
CA CYS A 362 17.97 -18.63 9.47
C CYS A 362 16.99 -17.50 9.78
N ASP A 363 16.66 -16.71 8.75
CA ASP A 363 15.65 -15.66 8.85
C ASP A 363 14.28 -16.25 9.26
N LEU A 364 13.49 -15.41 9.90
CA LEU A 364 12.12 -15.74 10.27
C LEU A 364 11.33 -16.20 9.03
N LEU A 365 10.38 -17.12 9.17
CA LEU A 365 9.61 -17.80 8.13
C LEU A 365 10.37 -18.90 7.35
N PHE A 366 11.70 -18.93 7.31
CA PHE A 366 12.42 -20.01 6.61
C PHE A 366 12.38 -21.35 7.35
N ASP A 367 12.25 -21.33 8.67
CA ASP A 367 12.00 -22.53 9.47
C ASP A 367 10.48 -22.89 9.60
N ALA A 368 9.61 -22.21 8.85
CA ALA A 368 8.19 -22.53 8.82
C ALA A 368 7.93 -23.90 8.17
N THR A 369 7.06 -24.69 8.78
CA THR A 369 6.62 -25.99 8.29
C THR A 369 5.27 -25.91 7.57
N LYS A 370 4.43 -24.98 8.00
CA LYS A 370 3.11 -24.73 7.44
C LYS A 370 2.82 -23.23 7.41
N LEU A 371 2.37 -22.76 6.26
CA LEU A 371 1.97 -21.39 6.02
C LEU A 371 0.54 -21.39 5.45
N VAL A 372 -0.34 -20.59 5.99
CA VAL A 372 -1.67 -20.31 5.43
C VAL A 372 -1.77 -18.80 5.29
N MET A 373 -1.93 -18.31 4.06
CA MET A 373 -1.87 -16.88 3.77
C MET A 373 -2.89 -16.46 2.71
N ARG A 374 -3.42 -15.25 2.86
CA ARG A 374 -4.29 -14.59 1.88
C ARG A 374 -3.55 -13.58 1.01
N CYS A 375 -2.35 -13.17 1.40
CA CYS A 375 -1.53 -12.18 0.69
C CYS A 375 -0.14 -12.73 0.35
N PRO A 376 0.00 -13.66 -0.62
CA PRO A 376 1.29 -14.25 -1.00
C PRO A 376 2.35 -13.23 -1.41
N ALA A 377 1.94 -12.04 -1.88
CA ALA A 377 2.88 -10.98 -2.28
C ALA A 377 3.81 -10.54 -1.14
N LEU A 378 3.32 -10.50 0.11
CA LEU A 378 4.13 -10.17 1.30
C LEU A 378 5.23 -11.22 1.54
N HIS A 379 4.86 -12.51 1.47
CA HIS A 379 5.83 -13.60 1.62
C HIS A 379 6.85 -13.63 0.47
N ASN A 380 6.40 -13.39 -0.76
CA ASN A 380 7.31 -13.33 -1.92
C ASN A 380 8.29 -12.15 -1.77
N GLY A 381 7.83 -10.98 -1.37
CA GLY A 381 8.68 -9.83 -1.08
C GLY A 381 9.71 -10.15 0.01
N TYR A 382 9.26 -10.75 1.12
CA TYR A 382 10.13 -11.17 2.21
C TYR A 382 11.20 -12.16 1.73
N ASN A 383 10.82 -13.21 1.01
CA ASN A 383 11.74 -14.24 0.52
C ASN A 383 12.75 -13.69 -0.49
N GLN A 384 12.35 -12.74 -1.33
CA GLN A 384 13.21 -12.09 -2.33
C GLN A 384 14.01 -10.91 -1.77
N ASN A 385 13.79 -10.53 -0.50
CA ASN A 385 14.32 -9.32 0.11
C ASN A 385 13.94 -8.05 -0.67
N ASP A 386 12.68 -8.00 -1.13
CA ASP A 386 12.08 -6.88 -1.85
C ASP A 386 11.13 -6.10 -0.95
N ALA A 387 11.42 -4.84 -0.72
CA ALA A 387 10.67 -3.95 0.17
C ALA A 387 9.44 -3.30 -0.49
N GLN A 388 9.21 -3.48 -1.80
CA GLN A 388 8.18 -2.71 -2.52
C GLN A 388 6.78 -2.86 -1.94
N CYS A 389 6.39 -4.07 -1.53
CA CYS A 389 5.09 -4.29 -0.89
C CYS A 389 4.95 -3.50 0.42
N MET A 390 6.01 -3.42 1.21
CA MET A 390 6.01 -2.69 2.48
C MET A 390 6.01 -1.18 2.26
N ILE A 391 6.79 -0.68 1.30
CA ILE A 391 6.78 0.74 0.90
C ILE A 391 5.39 1.18 0.46
N GLU A 392 4.69 0.37 -0.33
CA GLU A 392 3.31 0.64 -0.77
C GLU A 392 2.35 0.77 0.42
N LEU A 393 2.44 -0.13 1.40
CA LEU A 393 1.61 -0.10 2.60
C LEU A 393 1.97 1.07 3.52
N GLU A 394 3.26 1.35 3.73
CA GLU A 394 3.71 2.48 4.56
C GLU A 394 3.19 3.82 4.04
N ARG A 395 3.18 4.03 2.72
CA ARG A 395 2.62 5.24 2.11
C ARG A 395 1.16 5.48 2.47
N GLN A 396 0.41 4.40 2.70
CA GLN A 396 -0.98 4.45 3.14
C GLN A 396 -1.13 4.52 4.67
N GLY A 397 -0.05 4.43 5.44
CA GLY A 397 -0.08 4.37 6.90
C GLY A 397 -0.47 2.97 7.43
N ILE A 398 -0.10 1.92 6.69
CA ILE A 398 -0.38 0.53 7.01
C ILE A 398 0.91 -0.18 7.37
N SER A 399 0.94 -0.86 8.50
CA SER A 399 1.97 -1.83 8.84
C SER A 399 1.54 -3.24 8.48
N ALA A 400 2.48 -4.09 8.06
CA ALA A 400 2.23 -5.50 7.83
C ALA A 400 3.33 -6.33 8.45
N GLY A 401 2.96 -7.48 9.03
CA GLY A 401 3.94 -8.35 9.65
C GLY A 401 3.31 -9.52 10.36
N ILE A 402 4.15 -10.22 11.09
CA ILE A 402 3.83 -11.41 11.85
C ILE A 402 3.96 -11.14 13.34
N VAL A 403 2.99 -11.58 14.11
CA VAL A 403 3.05 -11.67 15.56
C VAL A 403 3.36 -13.12 15.90
N PHE A 404 4.53 -13.37 16.41
CA PHE A 404 4.98 -14.72 16.72
C PHE A 404 5.26 -14.91 18.21
N PHE A 405 5.20 -16.16 18.67
CA PHE A 405 5.52 -16.50 20.03
C PHE A 405 6.19 -17.90 20.12
N THR A 406 7.05 -18.04 21.12
CA THR A 406 7.65 -19.30 21.52
C THR A 406 7.06 -19.78 22.83
N VAL A 407 7.02 -21.08 23.04
CA VAL A 407 6.52 -21.69 24.26
C VAL A 407 7.59 -22.55 24.93
N ALA A 408 7.37 -22.90 26.19
CA ALA A 408 8.25 -23.82 26.89
C ALA A 408 8.25 -25.21 26.21
N PRO A 409 9.37 -25.96 26.23
CA PRO A 409 9.52 -27.25 25.53
C PRO A 409 8.49 -28.32 25.95
N GLU A 410 7.97 -28.24 27.16
CA GLU A 410 6.96 -29.15 27.71
C GLU A 410 5.53 -28.88 27.24
N VAL A 411 5.30 -27.79 26.52
CA VAL A 411 3.97 -27.43 26.00
C VAL A 411 3.62 -28.34 24.83
N SER A 412 2.46 -28.98 24.89
CA SER A 412 1.98 -29.90 23.86
C SER A 412 1.62 -29.18 22.55
N GLU A 413 1.67 -29.90 21.42
CA GLU A 413 1.22 -29.37 20.11
C GLU A 413 -0.24 -28.92 20.13
N ALA A 414 -1.09 -29.59 20.91
CA ALA A 414 -2.49 -29.17 21.08
C ALA A 414 -2.58 -27.82 21.82
N ASP A 415 -1.77 -27.60 22.85
CA ASP A 415 -1.73 -26.33 23.57
C ASP A 415 -1.17 -25.19 22.69
N LYS A 416 -0.14 -25.46 21.87
CA LYS A 416 0.39 -24.49 20.89
C LYS A 416 -0.69 -24.03 19.92
N THR A 417 -1.40 -25.01 19.34
CA THR A 417 -2.54 -24.73 18.43
C THR A 417 -3.60 -23.89 19.14
N GLN A 418 -3.97 -24.24 20.38
CA GLN A 418 -4.96 -23.49 21.14
C GLN A 418 -4.52 -22.05 21.43
N LEU A 419 -3.24 -21.83 21.76
CA LEU A 419 -2.69 -20.49 21.97
C LEU A 419 -2.71 -19.67 20.68
N ARG A 420 -2.34 -20.25 19.52
CA ARG A 420 -2.43 -19.58 18.22
C ARG A 420 -3.87 -19.22 17.85
N GLU A 421 -4.82 -20.15 18.07
CA GLU A 421 -6.24 -19.89 17.82
C GLU A 421 -6.80 -18.81 18.77
N ALA A 422 -6.37 -18.78 20.03
CA ALA A 422 -6.73 -17.74 20.98
C ALA A 422 -6.20 -16.37 20.54
N LEU A 423 -4.94 -16.30 20.08
CA LEU A 423 -4.36 -15.09 19.50
C LEU A 423 -5.11 -14.62 18.25
N ALA A 424 -5.38 -15.54 17.33
CA ALA A 424 -6.15 -15.24 16.12
C ALA A 424 -7.58 -14.77 16.45
N THR A 425 -8.22 -15.34 17.48
CA THR A 425 -9.55 -14.93 17.94
C THR A 425 -9.51 -13.53 18.56
N LEU A 426 -8.48 -13.25 19.40
CA LEU A 426 -8.28 -11.93 19.97
C LEU A 426 -8.15 -10.84 18.90
N LEU A 427 -7.39 -11.14 17.84
CA LEU A 427 -7.16 -10.22 16.73
C LEU A 427 -8.33 -10.10 15.75
N LYS A 428 -9.23 -11.09 15.73
CA LYS A 428 -10.46 -11.10 14.90
C LYS A 428 -11.69 -10.54 15.62
N ASP A 429 -11.55 -10.06 16.85
CA ASP A 429 -12.65 -9.45 17.59
C ASP A 429 -13.31 -8.33 16.76
N PRO A 430 -14.65 -8.35 16.56
CA PRO A 430 -15.36 -7.35 15.78
C PRO A 430 -15.14 -5.90 16.26
N GLU A 431 -14.95 -5.68 17.55
CA GLU A 431 -14.65 -4.35 18.11
C GLU A 431 -13.25 -3.83 17.72
N ARG A 432 -12.39 -4.70 17.17
CA ARG A 432 -10.98 -4.41 16.82
C ARG A 432 -10.69 -4.55 15.34
N GLN A 433 -11.66 -4.99 14.53
CA GLN A 433 -11.50 -5.14 13.08
C GLN A 433 -11.05 -3.84 12.39
N ASP A 434 -11.37 -2.69 12.98
CA ASP A 434 -10.94 -1.39 12.49
C ASP A 434 -9.46 -1.09 12.76
N ALA A 435 -8.72 -1.95 13.47
CA ALA A 435 -7.32 -1.75 13.77
C ALA A 435 -6.41 -2.86 13.18
N PHE A 436 -6.97 -4.03 12.84
CA PHE A 436 -6.21 -5.18 12.34
C PHE A 436 -7.02 -6.08 11.41
N LEU A 437 -6.38 -6.58 10.35
CA LEU A 437 -6.90 -7.65 9.49
C LEU A 437 -5.96 -8.85 9.52
N CYS A 438 -6.40 -9.98 10.06
CA CYS A 438 -5.68 -11.25 9.97
C CYS A 438 -5.66 -11.74 8.53
N THR A 439 -4.48 -11.89 7.94
CA THR A 439 -4.29 -12.38 6.57
C THR A 439 -3.73 -13.80 6.53
N GLY A 440 -3.31 -14.36 7.67
CA GLY A 440 -2.79 -15.71 7.69
C GLY A 440 -2.28 -16.15 9.06
N PHE A 441 -1.78 -17.37 9.11
CA PHE A 441 -1.16 -17.97 10.28
C PHE A 441 -0.25 -19.12 9.87
N GLY A 442 0.64 -19.54 10.78
CA GLY A 442 1.50 -20.67 10.50
C GLY A 442 2.21 -21.21 11.72
N SER A 443 2.89 -22.33 11.50
CA SER A 443 3.73 -23.01 12.48
C SER A 443 5.14 -23.16 11.92
N ALA A 444 6.13 -22.91 12.76
CA ALA A 444 7.54 -23.08 12.45
C ALA A 444 8.19 -24.08 13.44
N LEU A 445 9.45 -24.41 13.23
CA LEU A 445 10.17 -25.28 14.17
C LEU A 445 10.28 -24.68 15.57
N ARG A 446 10.39 -23.35 15.65
CA ARG A 446 10.70 -22.63 16.89
C ARG A 446 9.56 -21.81 17.45
N TYR A 447 8.54 -21.47 16.64
CA TYR A 447 7.47 -20.55 17.03
C TYR A 447 6.17 -20.83 16.29
N GLU A 448 5.08 -20.31 16.85
CA GLU A 448 3.78 -20.18 16.22
C GLU A 448 3.54 -18.71 15.87
N TYR A 449 2.76 -18.42 14.82
CA TYR A 449 2.51 -17.04 14.43
C TYR A 449 1.14 -16.80 13.82
N VAL A 450 0.72 -15.54 13.86
CA VAL A 450 -0.41 -14.97 13.12
C VAL A 450 0.12 -13.75 12.36
N GLU A 451 -0.32 -13.59 11.12
CA GLU A 451 0.09 -12.48 10.27
C GLU A 451 -1.09 -11.60 9.87
N GLY A 452 -0.81 -10.35 9.53
CA GLY A 452 -1.86 -9.46 9.05
C GLY A 452 -1.40 -8.06 8.69
N LEU A 453 -2.42 -7.27 8.32
CA LEU A 453 -2.33 -5.85 8.07
C LEU A 453 -2.83 -5.10 9.31
N PHE A 454 -2.09 -4.09 9.73
CA PHE A 454 -2.37 -3.28 10.90
C PHE A 454 -2.79 -1.89 10.44
N TRP A 455 -4.10 -1.61 10.55
CA TRP A 455 -4.69 -0.30 10.23
C TRP A 455 -4.38 0.76 11.29
N ASP A 456 -4.17 0.30 12.54
CA ASP A 456 -3.72 1.06 13.70
C ASP A 456 -2.82 0.16 14.54
N SER A 457 -1.55 0.11 14.18
CA SER A 457 -0.55 -0.76 14.84
C SER A 457 -0.38 -0.45 16.32
N LYS A 458 -0.46 0.82 16.73
CA LYS A 458 -0.31 1.21 18.13
C LYS A 458 -1.39 0.58 19.00
N THR A 459 -2.66 0.71 18.59
CA THR A 459 -3.79 0.11 19.32
C THR A 459 -3.64 -1.40 19.47
N ILE A 460 -3.18 -2.09 18.41
CA ILE A 460 -2.99 -3.55 18.47
C ILE A 460 -1.78 -3.93 19.31
N PHE A 461 -0.68 -3.19 19.26
CA PHE A 461 0.52 -3.50 20.03
C PHE A 461 0.29 -3.36 21.54
N ASP A 462 -0.45 -2.34 21.98
CA ASP A 462 -0.84 -2.18 23.37
C ASP A 462 -1.67 -3.39 23.86
N LEU A 463 -2.63 -3.83 23.04
CA LEU A 463 -3.43 -5.03 23.31
C LEU A 463 -2.58 -6.31 23.40
N LEU A 464 -1.67 -6.51 22.44
CA LEU A 464 -0.82 -7.69 22.39
C LEU A 464 0.12 -7.75 23.58
N LEU A 465 0.67 -6.61 23.98
CA LEU A 465 1.53 -6.50 25.15
C LEU A 465 0.82 -6.98 26.42
N GLU A 466 -0.41 -6.55 26.66
CA GLU A 466 -1.22 -6.98 27.80
C GLU A 466 -1.56 -8.48 27.71
N TRP A 467 -1.99 -8.92 26.53
CA TRP A 467 -2.37 -10.31 26.33
C TRP A 467 -1.19 -11.26 26.55
N PHE A 468 -0.02 -11.00 25.97
CA PHE A 468 1.16 -11.85 26.12
C PHE A 468 1.67 -11.88 27.57
N LYS A 469 1.60 -10.78 28.31
CA LYS A 469 1.92 -10.74 29.74
C LYS A 469 1.03 -11.72 30.54
N SER A 470 -0.22 -11.86 30.13
CA SER A 470 -1.18 -12.76 30.80
C SER A 470 -1.00 -14.26 30.47
N GLN A 471 -0.13 -14.62 29.51
CA GLN A 471 0.07 -15.99 29.04
C GLN A 471 1.31 -16.65 29.66
N PRO A 472 1.19 -17.46 30.75
CA PRO A 472 2.36 -18.03 31.43
C PRO A 472 3.09 -19.10 30.61
N LYS A 473 2.41 -19.79 29.68
CA LYS A 473 3.01 -20.80 28.81
C LYS A 473 3.89 -20.21 27.69
N ILE A 474 3.71 -18.93 27.38
CA ILE A 474 4.49 -18.23 26.36
C ILE A 474 5.76 -17.68 26.99
N LYS A 475 6.91 -18.02 26.43
CA LYS A 475 8.23 -17.58 26.90
C LYS A 475 8.70 -16.30 26.27
N GLN A 476 8.46 -16.16 24.97
CA GLN A 476 8.81 -14.98 24.20
C GLN A 476 7.70 -14.65 23.22
N ALA A 477 7.45 -13.37 22.98
CA ALA A 477 6.54 -12.92 21.94
C ALA A 477 7.04 -11.62 21.33
N ALA A 478 6.89 -11.49 20.00
CA ALA A 478 7.34 -10.32 19.29
C ALA A 478 6.53 -10.09 18.00
N PHE A 479 6.63 -8.87 17.48
CA PHE A 479 6.23 -8.50 16.12
C PHE A 479 7.47 -8.44 15.23
N HIS A 480 7.34 -8.92 14.00
CA HIS A 480 8.34 -8.75 12.95
C HIS A 480 7.63 -8.33 11.65
N SER A 481 8.09 -7.24 11.04
CA SER A 481 7.54 -6.80 9.75
C SER A 481 7.96 -7.73 8.61
N PHE A 482 7.29 -7.63 7.44
CA PHE A 482 7.74 -8.35 6.24
C PHE A 482 9.00 -7.73 5.58
N LEU A 483 9.85 -7.05 6.38
CA LEU A 483 11.15 -6.52 5.95
C LEU A 483 12.28 -7.32 6.63
N ARG A 484 13.09 -8.03 5.86
CA ARG A 484 14.20 -8.84 6.39
C ARG A 484 15.30 -8.04 7.08
N ILE A 485 15.46 -6.76 6.69
CA ILE A 485 16.48 -5.86 7.28
C ILE A 485 16.15 -5.41 8.70
N CYS A 486 14.92 -5.70 9.18
CA CYS A 486 14.45 -5.28 10.49
C CYS A 486 14.75 -6.33 11.56
N GLY A 487 14.88 -5.88 12.80
CA GLY A 487 14.76 -6.73 13.97
C GLY A 487 13.27 -6.95 14.33
N SER A 488 13.03 -7.40 15.56
CA SER A 488 11.68 -7.62 16.07
C SER A 488 11.37 -6.68 17.22
N GLY A 489 10.13 -6.16 17.24
CA GLY A 489 9.57 -5.45 18.40
C GLY A 489 9.09 -6.46 19.45
N ILE A 490 9.64 -6.41 20.66
CA ILE A 490 9.43 -7.42 21.69
C ILE A 490 8.21 -7.06 22.54
N PHE A 491 7.24 -7.98 22.66
CA PHE A 491 6.10 -7.90 23.59
C PHE A 491 6.39 -8.62 24.91
N LYS A 492 7.12 -9.75 24.88
CA LYS A 492 7.50 -10.53 26.05
C LYS A 492 8.90 -11.10 25.86
N SER A 493 9.73 -10.97 26.89
CA SER A 493 11.11 -11.53 26.93
C SER A 493 11.20 -12.65 27.96
N PRO A 494 12.04 -13.69 27.74
CA PRO A 494 12.26 -14.77 28.70
C PRO A 494 12.75 -14.29 30.06
N ASP A 495 13.49 -13.19 30.11
CA ASP A 495 14.17 -12.66 31.32
C ASP A 495 13.25 -11.82 32.22
N GLN A 496 12.03 -11.51 31.81
CA GLN A 496 11.10 -10.69 32.62
C GLN A 496 10.39 -11.50 33.72
N ASP A 497 10.33 -12.83 33.63
CA ASP A 497 9.69 -13.68 34.63
C ASP A 497 10.55 -13.86 35.93
N GLU A 498 11.85 -13.53 35.91
CA GLU A 498 12.74 -13.71 37.07
C GLU A 498 12.93 -12.46 37.93
N THR A 499 12.51 -11.27 37.48
CA THR A 499 12.80 -9.99 38.17
C THR A 499 11.64 -9.40 38.96
N GLU A 500 10.41 -9.91 38.87
CA GLU A 500 9.29 -9.37 39.66
C GLU A 500 9.23 -9.81 41.13
N THR A 501 10.26 -10.53 41.65
CA THR A 501 10.34 -10.89 43.06
C THR A 501 11.35 -10.10 43.88
N SER A 502 12.02 -9.09 43.36
CA SER A 502 12.88 -8.24 44.19
C SER A 502 12.92 -6.79 43.65
N ASP A 503 12.44 -5.94 44.54
CA ASP A 503 12.62 -4.49 44.63
C ASP A 503 12.01 -3.56 43.56
N GLY A 504 11.02 -2.81 44.06
CA GLY A 504 10.51 -1.63 43.38
C GLY A 504 11.57 -0.52 43.28
N SER A 505 12.12 -0.34 42.10
CA SER A 505 12.71 0.93 41.66
C SER A 505 12.54 1.09 40.16
N ASP A 506 11.58 1.90 39.82
CA ASP A 506 11.44 2.86 38.74
C ASP A 506 12.46 2.80 37.59
N THR A 507 12.11 2.11 36.50
CA THR A 507 12.66 2.36 35.16
C THR A 507 11.61 2.01 34.07
N SER A 508 10.47 2.68 34.10
CA SER A 508 9.44 2.55 33.06
C SER A 508 9.20 3.90 32.36
N GLU A 509 10.22 4.45 31.70
CA GLU A 509 10.07 5.63 30.85
C GLU A 509 11.06 5.67 29.70
N GLU A 510 11.14 4.61 28.86
CA GLU A 510 11.92 4.70 27.61
C GLU A 510 11.48 3.71 26.51
N VAL A 511 10.20 3.41 26.42
CA VAL A 511 9.67 2.72 25.23
C VAL A 511 8.38 3.42 24.82
N VAL A 512 8.41 4.18 23.76
CA VAL A 512 7.30 4.92 23.12
C VAL A 512 7.31 6.44 23.41
N ARG A 513 8.18 7.15 22.75
CA ARG A 513 7.90 8.52 22.24
C ARG A 513 8.60 8.71 20.91
#